data_752eb3c16ee097505add41134f5d7d2e
#
_entry.id   752eb3c16ee097505add41134f5d7d2e
#
_cell.length_a   1.000
_cell.length_b   1.000
_cell.length_c   1.000
_cell.angle_alpha   90.00
_cell.angle_beta   90.00
_cell.angle_gamma   90.00
#
_symmetry.space_group_name_H-M   'P 1'
#
loop_
_entity.id
_entity.type
_entity.pdbx_description
1 polymer ?
#
loop_
_entity_poly.entity_id
_entity_poly.type
_entity_poly.pdbx_seq_one_letter_code
_entity_poly.pdbx_strand_id
1 'polypeptide(L)'
;SAFSEYDFNGFDIKNLLKDYTWLHLSGITPALAKSCAAFVMDCLKTAKELGLTVSFDGNFRSTLWSWDEARDFCTACLPYVDVLFGIEPYHLWNDENDHAKGDVKDGVPLQPSYEQQDEIFRRFVERFPNIKCIARHVRYAHSGSENSLKAFMWYDGHTFESKLFTFTILDRVGGGDAFASGLIYAMMHEYPPMDMVNFAVASSVIKHTIRGDGNITDDADTIRNLMNMNYDIKR
;
A
#
# COMPACT_ATOMS: atom_id res chain seq x y z
N SER A 1 -15.68 13.77 9.70
CA SER A 1 -15.52 14.32 8.33
C SER A 1 -16.88 14.27 7.63
N ALA A 2 -17.12 15.15 6.65
CA ALA A 2 -18.38 15.15 5.90
C ALA A 2 -18.65 13.79 5.24
N PHE A 3 -17.62 13.07 4.85
CA PHE A 3 -17.74 11.73 4.26
C PHE A 3 -18.28 10.68 5.25
N SER A 4 -17.97 10.83 6.56
CA SER A 4 -18.46 9.90 7.60
C SER A 4 -19.97 10.06 7.87
N GLU A 5 -20.56 11.16 7.43
CA GLU A 5 -22.00 11.51 7.61
C GLU A 5 -22.79 11.31 6.30
N TYR A 6 -22.10 10.92 5.21
CA TYR A 6 -22.74 10.75 3.92
C TYR A 6 -23.65 9.53 3.90
N ASP A 7 -24.84 9.70 3.34
CA ASP A 7 -25.80 8.60 3.12
C ASP A 7 -25.54 7.93 1.77
N PHE A 8 -25.01 6.70 1.83
CA PHE A 8 -24.73 5.89 0.63
C PHE A 8 -25.95 5.12 0.11
N ASN A 9 -27.13 5.22 0.76
CA ASN A 9 -28.34 4.53 0.31
C ASN A 9 -28.73 4.98 -1.10
N GLY A 10 -28.89 4.00 -2.01
CA GLY A 10 -29.23 4.27 -3.39
C GLY A 10 -28.05 4.75 -4.26
N PHE A 11 -26.83 4.77 -3.75
CA PHE A 11 -25.66 5.10 -4.55
C PHE A 11 -25.37 4.00 -5.58
N ASP A 12 -25.35 4.36 -6.86
CA ASP A 12 -25.12 3.41 -7.94
C ASP A 12 -23.63 3.17 -8.18
N ILE A 13 -23.03 2.29 -7.37
CA ILE A 13 -21.63 1.92 -7.45
C ILE A 13 -21.29 1.32 -8.82
N LYS A 14 -22.19 0.50 -9.38
CA LYS A 14 -21.96 -0.13 -10.67
C LYS A 14 -21.84 0.88 -11.79
N ASN A 15 -22.71 1.88 -11.82
CA ASN A 15 -22.63 2.96 -12.79
C ASN A 15 -21.38 3.83 -12.59
N LEU A 16 -20.95 4.02 -11.33
CA LEU A 16 -19.70 4.73 -11.03
C LEU A 16 -18.47 4.00 -11.58
N LEU A 17 -18.41 2.67 -11.43
CA LEU A 17 -17.20 1.89 -11.71
C LEU A 17 -17.14 1.29 -13.13
N LYS A 18 -18.24 1.26 -13.89
CA LYS A 18 -18.35 0.53 -15.17
C LYS A 18 -17.32 0.91 -16.24
N ASP A 19 -16.83 2.15 -16.21
CA ASP A 19 -15.92 2.70 -17.22
C ASP A 19 -14.44 2.68 -16.77
N TYR A 20 -14.16 2.05 -15.61
CA TYR A 20 -12.81 1.95 -15.06
C TYR A 20 -12.27 0.53 -15.14
N THR A 21 -10.95 0.39 -15.07
CA THR A 21 -10.24 -0.90 -15.10
C THR A 21 -9.57 -1.21 -13.77
N TRP A 22 -9.45 -0.21 -12.89
CA TRP A 22 -8.75 -0.32 -11.61
C TRP A 22 -9.48 0.46 -10.53
N LEU A 23 -9.64 -0.16 -9.35
CA LEU A 23 -10.13 0.47 -8.12
C LEU A 23 -9.04 0.41 -7.05
N HIS A 24 -8.69 1.55 -6.47
CA HIS A 24 -7.82 1.62 -5.29
C HIS A 24 -8.61 2.12 -4.08
N LEU A 25 -8.49 1.41 -2.95
CA LEU A 25 -9.16 1.76 -1.70
C LEU A 25 -8.17 1.73 -0.53
N SER A 26 -8.46 2.52 0.50
CA SER A 26 -7.68 2.62 1.73
C SER A 26 -8.50 2.22 2.95
N GLY A 27 -7.86 1.54 3.90
CA GLY A 27 -8.42 1.18 5.20
C GLY A 27 -8.74 2.36 6.12
N ILE A 28 -8.37 3.59 5.75
CA ILE A 28 -8.82 4.80 6.46
C ILE A 28 -10.33 5.00 6.26
N THR A 29 -10.82 4.81 5.03
CA THR A 29 -12.24 5.06 4.71
C THR A 29 -13.21 4.24 5.56
N PRO A 30 -13.07 2.92 5.69
CA PRO A 30 -13.98 2.12 6.51
C PRO A 30 -13.90 2.43 8.01
N ALA A 31 -12.77 2.96 8.47
CA ALA A 31 -12.59 3.36 9.86
C ALA A 31 -13.37 4.62 10.27
N LEU A 32 -13.90 5.38 9.31
CA LEU A 32 -14.59 6.64 9.58
C LEU A 32 -16.01 6.44 10.13
N ALA A 33 -16.74 5.42 9.65
CA ALA A 33 -18.09 5.09 10.10
C ALA A 33 -18.50 3.70 9.58
N LYS A 34 -19.50 3.08 10.24
CA LYS A 34 -20.05 1.79 9.79
C LYS A 34 -20.64 1.84 8.37
N SER A 35 -21.25 2.97 7.99
CA SER A 35 -21.76 3.19 6.63
C SER A 35 -20.61 3.23 5.61
N CYS A 36 -19.49 3.84 5.95
CA CYS A 36 -18.30 3.84 5.11
C CYS A 36 -17.71 2.43 4.95
N ALA A 37 -17.68 1.64 6.03
CA ALA A 37 -17.22 0.25 5.98
C ALA A 37 -18.11 -0.61 5.05
N ALA A 38 -19.43 -0.49 5.16
CA ALA A 38 -20.37 -1.17 4.28
C ALA A 38 -20.16 -0.75 2.81
N PHE A 39 -20.06 0.55 2.56
CA PHE A 39 -19.84 1.10 1.22
C PHE A 39 -18.53 0.61 0.60
N VAL A 40 -17.42 0.58 1.36
CA VAL A 40 -16.14 0.03 0.89
C VAL A 40 -16.29 -1.44 0.48
N MET A 41 -16.97 -2.24 1.31
CA MET A 41 -17.18 -3.66 0.99
C MET A 41 -18.04 -3.84 -0.28
N ASP A 42 -19.05 -3.02 -0.47
CA ASP A 42 -19.90 -3.06 -1.68
C ASP A 42 -19.11 -2.60 -2.92
N CYS A 43 -18.24 -1.60 -2.79
CA CYS A 43 -17.32 -1.20 -3.87
C CYS A 43 -16.38 -2.36 -4.26
N LEU A 44 -15.80 -3.07 -3.29
CA LEU A 44 -14.93 -4.22 -3.54
C LEU A 44 -15.64 -5.32 -4.30
N LYS A 45 -16.85 -5.72 -3.86
CA LYS A 45 -17.67 -6.74 -4.50
C LYS A 45 -18.03 -6.34 -5.93
N THR A 46 -18.55 -5.11 -6.10
CA THR A 46 -18.96 -4.59 -7.41
C THR A 46 -17.77 -4.50 -8.37
N ALA A 47 -16.61 -4.06 -7.90
CA ALA A 47 -15.39 -4.02 -8.72
C ALA A 47 -15.00 -5.42 -9.24
N LYS A 48 -15.10 -6.45 -8.39
CA LYS A 48 -14.83 -7.84 -8.83
C LYS A 48 -15.88 -8.36 -9.80
N GLU A 49 -17.16 -8.03 -9.61
CA GLU A 49 -18.23 -8.37 -10.56
C GLU A 49 -18.00 -7.74 -11.94
N LEU A 50 -17.47 -6.52 -11.98
CA LEU A 50 -17.13 -5.81 -13.20
C LEU A 50 -15.78 -6.21 -13.80
N GLY A 51 -15.00 -7.06 -13.12
CA GLY A 51 -13.69 -7.52 -13.59
C GLY A 51 -12.56 -6.51 -13.42
N LEU A 52 -12.71 -5.52 -12.55
CA LEU A 52 -11.67 -4.54 -12.26
C LEU A 52 -10.51 -5.19 -11.49
N THR A 53 -9.31 -4.67 -11.70
CA THR A 53 -8.20 -4.88 -10.77
C THR A 53 -8.44 -4.08 -9.50
N VAL A 54 -8.32 -4.71 -8.35
CA VAL A 54 -8.55 -4.07 -7.06
C VAL A 54 -7.25 -3.99 -6.28
N SER A 55 -6.88 -2.79 -5.84
CA SER A 55 -5.79 -2.58 -4.89
C SER A 55 -6.31 -2.04 -3.57
N PHE A 56 -5.70 -2.48 -2.47
CA PHE A 56 -6.09 -2.10 -1.12
C PHE A 56 -4.86 -1.80 -0.26
N ASP A 57 -4.89 -0.65 0.43
CA ASP A 57 -3.91 -0.29 1.45
C ASP A 57 -4.56 -0.40 2.82
N GLY A 58 -4.08 -1.30 3.69
CA GLY A 58 -4.59 -1.47 5.04
C GLY A 58 -4.54 -0.21 5.89
N ASN A 59 -3.51 0.61 5.69
CA ASN A 59 -3.35 1.99 6.16
C ASN A 59 -3.86 2.24 7.59
N PHE A 60 -3.50 1.33 8.51
CA PHE A 60 -3.99 1.32 9.88
C PHE A 60 -3.73 2.63 10.62
N ARG A 61 -4.75 3.14 11.32
CA ARG A 61 -4.67 4.32 12.17
C ARG A 61 -5.32 4.03 13.52
N SER A 62 -4.50 3.85 14.56
CA SER A 62 -4.95 3.56 15.92
C SER A 62 -5.84 4.66 16.53
N THR A 63 -5.87 5.84 15.94
CA THR A 63 -6.74 6.95 16.35
C THR A 63 -8.16 6.86 15.81
N LEU A 64 -8.41 5.97 14.82
CA LEU A 64 -9.72 5.81 14.17
C LEU A 64 -10.47 4.56 14.65
N TRP A 65 -9.77 3.44 14.83
CA TRP A 65 -10.33 2.17 15.26
C TRP A 65 -9.31 1.33 16.01
N SER A 66 -9.77 0.31 16.72
CA SER A 66 -8.90 -0.64 17.40
C SER A 66 -8.16 -1.53 16.38
N TRP A 67 -7.07 -2.14 16.86
CA TRP A 67 -6.32 -3.10 16.06
C TRP A 67 -7.18 -4.29 15.60
N ASP A 68 -7.99 -4.83 16.51
CA ASP A 68 -8.83 -5.99 16.23
C ASP A 68 -9.93 -5.66 15.20
N GLU A 69 -10.62 -4.52 15.34
CA GLU A 69 -11.61 -4.07 14.36
C GLU A 69 -10.97 -3.87 12.96
N ALA A 70 -9.80 -3.23 12.93
CA ALA A 70 -9.05 -3.03 11.68
C ALA A 70 -8.66 -4.36 11.05
N ARG A 71 -8.13 -5.27 11.84
CA ARG A 71 -7.67 -6.59 11.40
C ARG A 71 -8.82 -7.43 10.84
N ASP A 72 -9.96 -7.47 11.53
CA ASP A 72 -11.13 -8.22 11.09
C ASP A 72 -11.67 -7.68 9.77
N PHE A 73 -11.86 -6.36 9.68
CA PHE A 73 -12.36 -5.73 8.46
C PHE A 73 -11.40 -5.86 7.29
N CYS A 74 -10.13 -5.50 7.49
CA CYS A 74 -9.13 -5.57 6.41
C CYS A 74 -8.92 -7.00 5.92
N THR A 75 -8.95 -7.99 6.82
CA THR A 75 -8.87 -9.40 6.41
C THR A 75 -10.08 -9.83 5.59
N ALA A 76 -11.29 -9.35 5.94
CA ALA A 76 -12.52 -9.62 5.17
C ALA A 76 -12.49 -8.99 3.76
N CYS A 77 -11.66 -7.96 3.52
CA CYS A 77 -11.47 -7.37 2.19
C CYS A 77 -10.60 -8.24 1.27
N LEU A 78 -9.64 -9.02 1.82
CA LEU A 78 -8.60 -9.70 1.04
C LEU A 78 -9.11 -10.63 -0.08
N PRO A 79 -10.25 -11.34 0.05
CA PRO A 79 -10.81 -12.14 -1.06
C PRO A 79 -11.13 -11.34 -2.33
N TYR A 80 -11.25 -10.02 -2.23
CA TYR A 80 -11.56 -9.13 -3.34
C TYR A 80 -10.35 -8.35 -3.86
N VAL A 81 -9.17 -8.54 -3.26
CA VAL A 81 -7.97 -7.73 -3.53
C VAL A 81 -7.00 -8.47 -4.44
N ASP A 82 -6.54 -7.82 -5.51
CA ASP A 82 -5.51 -8.31 -6.41
C ASP A 82 -4.12 -7.77 -6.03
N VAL A 83 -4.04 -6.52 -5.53
CA VAL A 83 -2.80 -5.84 -5.17
C VAL A 83 -2.90 -5.31 -3.75
N LEU A 84 -2.04 -5.80 -2.86
CA LEU A 84 -2.06 -5.48 -1.45
C LEU A 84 -0.90 -4.54 -1.09
N PHE A 85 -1.21 -3.41 -0.44
CA PHE A 85 -0.22 -2.52 0.14
C PHE A 85 -0.14 -2.72 1.66
N GLY A 86 1.07 -2.96 2.15
CA GLY A 86 1.31 -3.34 3.54
C GLY A 86 1.00 -4.81 3.82
N ILE A 87 1.36 -5.23 5.01
CA ILE A 87 1.11 -6.59 5.53
C ILE A 87 0.42 -6.55 6.89
N GLU A 88 -0.07 -5.41 7.28
CA GLU A 88 -0.80 -5.11 8.51
C GLU A 88 -2.02 -4.24 8.18
N PRO A 89 -3.10 -4.33 8.94
CA PRO A 89 -3.43 -5.30 9.98
C PRO A 89 -4.22 -6.47 9.37
N TYR A 90 -3.72 -7.69 9.40
CA TYR A 90 -4.40 -8.84 8.81
C TYR A 90 -4.28 -10.08 9.69
N HIS A 91 -5.27 -10.97 9.66
CA HIS A 91 -5.20 -12.30 10.29
C HIS A 91 -4.33 -13.25 9.45
N LEU A 92 -3.03 -13.06 9.48
CA LEU A 92 -2.10 -13.95 8.80
C LEU A 92 -1.69 -15.13 9.69
N TRP A 93 -1.57 -14.88 10.97
CA TRP A 93 -1.10 -15.83 11.98
C TRP A 93 -2.29 -16.48 12.68
N ASN A 94 -2.26 -17.80 12.80
CA ASN A 94 -3.34 -18.56 13.46
C ASN A 94 -3.12 -18.74 14.97
N ASP A 95 -2.01 -18.24 15.54
CA ASP A 95 -1.65 -18.41 16.93
C ASP A 95 -1.92 -17.16 17.76
N GLU A 96 -2.72 -17.31 18.82
CA GLU A 96 -2.98 -16.28 19.83
C GLU A 96 -1.70 -15.81 20.58
N ASN A 97 -0.59 -16.53 20.41
CA ASN A 97 0.71 -16.25 21.04
C ASN A 97 1.72 -15.52 20.14
N ASP A 98 1.37 -15.20 18.92
CA ASP A 98 2.28 -14.57 17.95
C ASP A 98 2.35 -13.03 18.10
N HIS A 99 2.14 -12.56 19.34
CA HIS A 99 2.41 -11.16 19.68
C HIS A 99 3.91 -10.97 19.80
N ALA A 100 4.50 -10.44 18.76
CA ALA A 100 5.92 -10.19 18.71
C ALA A 100 6.36 -9.21 19.82
N LYS A 101 7.36 -9.63 20.56
CA LYS A 101 8.06 -8.79 21.53
C LYS A 101 9.24 -8.10 20.85
N GLY A 102 9.36 -6.79 21.03
CA GLY A 102 10.52 -6.03 20.54
C GLY A 102 10.29 -5.34 19.19
N ASP A 103 11.23 -5.50 18.26
CA ASP A 103 11.23 -4.82 16.94
C ASP A 103 10.26 -5.42 15.92
N VAL A 104 9.20 -6.04 16.38
CA VAL A 104 8.16 -6.67 15.56
C VAL A 104 6.80 -6.17 16.03
N LYS A 105 5.87 -6.04 15.12
CA LYS A 105 4.48 -5.70 15.39
C LYS A 105 3.61 -6.84 14.86
N ASP A 106 2.89 -7.50 15.77
CA ASP A 106 2.04 -8.66 15.47
C ASP A 106 2.72 -9.76 14.63
N GLY A 107 3.93 -10.17 15.04
CA GLY A 107 4.70 -11.20 14.33
C GLY A 107 5.43 -10.70 13.08
N VAL A 108 5.32 -9.41 12.74
CA VAL A 108 5.93 -8.83 11.54
C VAL A 108 7.15 -7.99 11.92
N PRO A 109 8.37 -8.34 11.48
CA PRO A 109 9.54 -7.52 11.70
C PRO A 109 9.40 -6.12 11.13
N LEU A 110 9.77 -5.09 11.91
CA LEU A 110 9.78 -3.70 11.43
C LEU A 110 10.81 -3.49 10.32
N GLN A 111 11.93 -4.20 10.40
CA GLN A 111 13.03 -4.18 9.43
C GLN A 111 13.41 -5.62 9.07
N PRO A 112 12.60 -6.28 8.22
CA PRO A 112 12.83 -7.68 7.88
C PRO A 112 14.07 -7.88 7.03
N SER A 113 14.71 -9.06 7.14
CA SER A 113 15.58 -9.56 6.09
C SER A 113 14.76 -9.91 4.82
N TYR A 114 15.47 -10.14 3.71
CA TYR A 114 14.81 -10.62 2.49
C TYR A 114 14.04 -11.93 2.74
N GLU A 115 14.67 -12.88 3.41
CA GLU A 115 14.10 -14.22 3.69
C GLU A 115 12.86 -14.12 4.59
N GLN A 116 12.91 -13.27 5.61
CA GLN A 116 11.76 -13.03 6.49
C GLN A 116 10.59 -12.41 5.72
N GLN A 117 10.88 -11.46 4.82
CA GLN A 117 9.84 -10.83 4.01
C GLN A 117 9.25 -11.77 2.96
N ASP A 118 10.09 -12.58 2.32
CA ASP A 118 9.66 -13.60 1.35
C ASP A 118 8.74 -14.64 2.01
N GLU A 119 9.10 -15.12 3.20
CA GLU A 119 8.28 -16.06 3.97
C GLU A 119 6.90 -15.47 4.32
N ILE A 120 6.86 -14.19 4.74
CA ILE A 120 5.61 -13.49 5.04
C ILE A 120 4.73 -13.43 3.79
N PHE A 121 5.29 -13.03 2.65
CA PHE A 121 4.55 -12.92 1.40
C PHE A 121 4.00 -14.27 0.94
N ARG A 122 4.79 -15.33 1.03
CA ARG A 122 4.35 -16.71 0.70
C ARG A 122 3.13 -17.11 1.52
N ARG A 123 3.13 -16.86 2.83
CA ARG A 123 1.98 -17.15 3.71
C ARG A 123 0.73 -16.38 3.32
N PHE A 124 0.88 -15.11 2.87
CA PHE A 124 -0.26 -14.34 2.36
C PHE A 124 -0.87 -14.99 1.12
N VAL A 125 -0.06 -15.34 0.13
CA VAL A 125 -0.58 -15.90 -1.14
C VAL A 125 -1.06 -17.33 -0.99
N GLU A 126 -0.51 -18.11 -0.06
CA GLU A 126 -1.04 -19.43 0.29
C GLU A 126 -2.46 -19.32 0.87
N ARG A 127 -2.69 -18.33 1.73
CA ARG A 127 -4.00 -18.10 2.34
C ARG A 127 -4.97 -17.36 1.44
N PHE A 128 -4.48 -16.44 0.62
CA PHE A 128 -5.26 -15.60 -0.30
C PHE A 128 -4.71 -15.69 -1.72
N PRO A 129 -4.96 -16.80 -2.43
CA PRO A 129 -4.35 -17.06 -3.74
C PRO A 129 -4.85 -16.14 -4.87
N ASN A 130 -5.87 -15.32 -4.61
CA ASN A 130 -6.32 -14.27 -5.51
C ASN A 130 -5.36 -13.07 -5.56
N ILE A 131 -4.51 -12.88 -4.56
CA ILE A 131 -3.56 -11.76 -4.50
C ILE A 131 -2.42 -12.00 -5.49
N LYS A 132 -2.25 -11.08 -6.43
CA LYS A 132 -1.23 -11.13 -7.49
C LYS A 132 0.03 -10.35 -7.16
N CYS A 133 -0.12 -9.33 -6.30
CA CYS A 133 0.98 -8.47 -5.88
C CYS A 133 0.81 -8.06 -4.42
N ILE A 134 1.90 -8.12 -3.66
CA ILE A 134 1.96 -7.55 -2.31
C ILE A 134 3.16 -6.63 -2.26
N ALA A 135 3.00 -5.38 -1.82
CA ALA A 135 4.10 -4.45 -1.70
C ALA A 135 4.14 -3.80 -0.31
N ARG A 136 5.34 -3.69 0.24
CA ARG A 136 5.57 -3.05 1.54
C ARG A 136 6.85 -2.22 1.47
N HIS A 137 6.78 -0.98 1.91
CA HIS A 137 8.00 -0.19 2.13
C HIS A 137 8.46 -0.27 3.59
N VAL A 138 9.77 -0.17 3.80
CA VAL A 138 10.43 -0.22 5.10
C VAL A 138 11.27 1.05 5.26
N ARG A 139 11.04 1.76 6.37
CA ARG A 139 11.73 3.02 6.67
C ARG A 139 12.75 2.81 7.78
N TYR A 140 13.94 3.37 7.57
CA TYR A 140 15.03 3.45 8.52
C TYR A 140 15.21 4.92 8.92
N ALA A 141 14.90 5.27 10.16
CA ALA A 141 15.08 6.61 10.68
C ALA A 141 16.49 6.77 11.24
N HIS A 142 17.31 7.63 10.65
CA HIS A 142 18.67 7.94 11.13
C HIS A 142 18.63 9.14 12.06
N SER A 143 17.74 10.11 11.78
CA SER A 143 17.50 11.29 12.61
C SER A 143 16.05 11.78 12.44
N GLY A 144 15.73 12.94 13.01
CA GLY A 144 14.41 13.57 12.83
C GLY A 144 14.11 13.92 11.36
N SER A 145 15.13 14.18 10.56
CA SER A 145 14.99 14.60 9.16
C SER A 145 15.67 13.65 8.18
N GLU A 146 16.69 12.88 8.56
CA GLU A 146 17.37 11.96 7.66
C GLU A 146 16.81 10.55 7.80
N ASN A 147 16.38 9.98 6.69
CA ASN A 147 15.76 8.65 6.63
C ASN A 147 16.24 7.90 5.40
N SER A 148 16.18 6.58 5.47
CA SER A 148 16.28 5.72 4.29
C SER A 148 15.00 4.93 4.09
N LEU A 149 14.68 4.66 2.84
CA LEU A 149 13.50 3.90 2.43
C LEU A 149 13.91 2.83 1.43
N LYS A 150 13.41 1.61 1.64
CA LYS A 150 13.40 0.54 0.65
C LYS A 150 12.02 -0.14 0.65
N ALA A 151 11.74 -0.96 -0.34
CA ALA A 151 10.54 -1.77 -0.38
C ALA A 151 10.82 -3.21 -0.77
N PHE A 152 9.87 -4.06 -0.40
CA PHE A 152 9.76 -5.41 -0.90
C PHE A 152 8.44 -5.53 -1.67
N MET A 153 8.46 -6.29 -2.74
CA MET A 153 7.30 -6.61 -3.55
C MET A 153 7.30 -8.09 -3.90
N TRP A 154 6.20 -8.78 -3.62
CA TRP A 154 5.94 -10.10 -4.20
C TRP A 154 5.11 -9.92 -5.46
N TYR A 155 5.56 -10.51 -6.55
CA TYR A 155 4.87 -10.48 -7.82
C TYR A 155 5.25 -11.70 -8.66
N ASP A 156 4.27 -12.35 -9.27
CA ASP A 156 4.47 -13.53 -10.15
C ASP A 156 5.37 -14.63 -9.52
N GLY A 157 5.09 -14.97 -8.26
CA GLY A 157 5.80 -16.03 -7.55
C GLY A 157 7.17 -15.67 -6.98
N HIS A 158 7.61 -14.43 -7.12
CA HIS A 158 8.95 -13.98 -6.70
C HIS A 158 8.87 -12.75 -5.80
N THR A 159 9.81 -12.67 -4.87
CA THR A 159 10.01 -11.46 -4.05
C THR A 159 11.12 -10.60 -4.65
N PHE A 160 10.83 -9.31 -4.78
CA PHE A 160 11.75 -8.29 -5.27
C PHE A 160 12.05 -7.32 -4.13
N GLU A 161 13.32 -6.94 -3.99
CA GLU A 161 13.77 -5.92 -3.05
C GLU A 161 14.29 -4.70 -3.83
N SER A 162 13.79 -3.51 -3.51
CA SER A 162 14.21 -2.28 -4.15
C SER A 162 15.61 -1.85 -3.72
N LYS A 163 16.17 -0.87 -4.42
CA LYS A 163 17.30 -0.08 -3.94
C LYS A 163 16.93 0.61 -2.61
N LEU A 164 17.95 0.90 -1.80
CA LEU A 164 17.82 1.74 -0.60
C LEU A 164 18.09 3.20 -0.98
N PHE A 165 17.14 4.08 -0.70
CA PHE A 165 17.27 5.54 -0.93
C PHE A 165 17.41 6.24 0.41
N THR A 166 18.47 7.04 0.57
CA THR A 166 18.67 7.92 1.73
C THR A 166 18.34 9.36 1.34
N PHE A 167 17.54 10.03 2.14
CA PHE A 167 17.03 11.37 1.81
C PHE A 167 16.68 12.17 3.07
N THR A 168 16.55 13.48 2.89
CA THR A 168 16.08 14.38 3.94
C THR A 168 14.59 14.62 3.80
N ILE A 169 13.86 14.38 4.88
CA ILE A 169 12.39 14.59 4.94
C ILE A 169 12.10 16.07 5.16
N LEU A 170 11.26 16.62 4.30
CA LEU A 170 10.61 17.91 4.49
C LEU A 170 9.21 17.73 5.08
N ASP A 171 8.44 16.75 4.56
CA ASP A 171 7.11 16.39 5.03
C ASP A 171 6.86 14.88 4.87
N ARG A 172 6.21 14.27 5.86
CA ARG A 172 5.94 12.81 5.88
C ARG A 172 4.57 12.44 5.35
N VAL A 173 3.66 13.41 5.26
CA VAL A 173 2.26 13.16 4.86
C VAL A 173 2.22 12.75 3.39
N GLY A 174 1.43 11.73 3.06
CA GLY A 174 1.25 11.25 1.69
C GLY A 174 2.38 10.38 1.12
N GLY A 175 3.44 10.07 1.91
CA GLY A 175 4.54 9.19 1.45
C GLY A 175 4.08 7.77 1.12
N GLY A 176 3.15 7.21 1.90
CA GLY A 176 2.52 5.91 1.62
C GLY A 176 1.67 5.95 0.37
N ASP A 177 0.84 6.99 0.23
CA ASP A 177 -0.03 7.16 -0.94
C ASP A 177 0.78 7.35 -2.23
N ALA A 178 1.92 8.06 -2.15
CA ALA A 178 2.86 8.20 -3.27
C ALA A 178 3.53 6.87 -3.64
N PHE A 179 3.85 6.03 -2.65
CA PHE A 179 4.33 4.67 -2.90
C PHE A 179 3.28 3.83 -3.63
N ALA A 180 2.05 3.84 -3.14
CA ALA A 180 0.95 3.09 -3.73
C ALA A 180 0.65 3.56 -5.15
N SER A 181 0.54 4.87 -5.38
CA SER A 181 0.30 5.45 -6.70
C SER A 181 1.43 5.16 -7.68
N GLY A 182 2.68 5.23 -7.21
CA GLY A 182 3.86 4.88 -8.03
C GLY A 182 3.84 3.42 -8.47
N LEU A 183 3.49 2.48 -7.58
CA LEU A 183 3.38 1.07 -7.94
C LEU A 183 2.24 0.82 -8.91
N ILE A 184 1.05 1.38 -8.65
CA ILE A 184 -0.11 1.26 -9.55
C ILE A 184 0.23 1.79 -10.94
N TYR A 185 0.87 2.96 -11.02
CA TYR A 185 1.33 3.55 -12.28
C TYR A 185 2.28 2.60 -13.02
N ALA A 186 3.31 2.08 -12.34
CA ALA A 186 4.28 1.18 -12.95
C ALA A 186 3.66 -0.14 -13.43
N MET A 187 2.69 -0.69 -12.68
CA MET A 187 1.94 -1.87 -13.07
C MET A 187 1.05 -1.61 -14.30
N MET A 188 0.33 -0.49 -14.33
CA MET A 188 -0.52 -0.10 -15.47
C MET A 188 0.28 0.17 -16.75
N HIS A 189 1.57 0.52 -16.62
CA HIS A 189 2.50 0.74 -17.74
C HIS A 189 3.43 -0.46 -17.99
N GLU A 190 3.12 -1.61 -17.38
CA GLU A 190 3.82 -2.89 -17.62
C GLU A 190 5.35 -2.81 -17.44
N TYR A 191 5.80 -2.06 -16.41
CA TYR A 191 7.23 -2.00 -16.09
C TYR A 191 7.75 -3.39 -15.69
N PRO A 192 9.04 -3.71 -15.93
CA PRO A 192 9.65 -4.89 -15.34
C PRO A 192 9.50 -4.89 -13.80
N PRO A 193 9.31 -6.05 -13.15
CA PRO A 193 9.02 -6.11 -11.72
C PRO A 193 10.01 -5.36 -10.81
N MET A 194 11.32 -5.45 -11.12
CA MET A 194 12.35 -4.70 -10.39
C MET A 194 12.17 -3.18 -10.55
N ASP A 195 11.77 -2.73 -11.72
CA ASP A 195 11.50 -1.30 -11.98
C ASP A 195 10.21 -0.84 -11.33
N MET A 196 9.18 -1.70 -11.24
CA MET A 196 7.94 -1.39 -10.51
C MET A 196 8.24 -1.02 -9.05
N VAL A 197 8.97 -1.87 -8.32
CA VAL A 197 9.27 -1.63 -6.90
C VAL A 197 10.21 -0.44 -6.70
N ASN A 198 11.19 -0.24 -7.57
CA ASN A 198 12.10 0.92 -7.51
C ASN A 198 11.37 2.23 -7.83
N PHE A 199 10.48 2.23 -8.81
CA PHE A 199 9.66 3.40 -9.17
C PHE A 199 8.73 3.80 -8.01
N ALA A 200 8.08 2.83 -7.37
CA ALA A 200 7.23 3.06 -6.22
C ALA A 200 7.99 3.72 -5.05
N VAL A 201 9.19 3.21 -4.73
CA VAL A 201 10.03 3.81 -3.68
C VAL A 201 10.49 5.20 -4.07
N ALA A 202 10.95 5.41 -5.31
CA ALA A 202 11.38 6.71 -5.80
C ALA A 202 10.25 7.75 -5.74
N SER A 203 9.02 7.36 -6.10
CA SER A 203 7.83 8.22 -5.96
C SER A 203 7.60 8.65 -4.52
N SER A 204 7.69 7.70 -3.57
CA SER A 204 7.58 7.98 -2.14
C SER A 204 8.68 8.92 -1.64
N VAL A 205 9.93 8.69 -2.05
CA VAL A 205 11.08 9.53 -1.67
C VAL A 205 10.88 10.98 -2.14
N ILE A 206 10.49 11.18 -3.39
CA ILE A 206 10.19 12.52 -3.94
C ILE A 206 9.11 13.19 -3.11
N LYS A 207 8.01 12.48 -2.79
CA LYS A 207 6.93 13.03 -1.96
C LYS A 207 7.42 13.55 -0.61
N HIS A 208 8.35 12.87 0.03
CA HIS A 208 8.92 13.31 1.29
C HIS A 208 9.72 14.63 1.19
N THR A 209 10.09 15.08 0.00
CA THR A 209 10.74 16.37 -0.27
C THR A 209 9.76 17.50 -0.62
N ILE A 210 8.46 17.21 -0.62
CA ILE A 210 7.38 18.13 -0.99
C ILE A 210 6.50 18.40 0.24
N ARG A 211 6.16 19.66 0.51
CA ARG A 211 5.24 20.02 1.60
C ARG A 211 3.80 19.67 1.25
N GLY A 212 3.03 19.30 2.30
CA GLY A 212 1.62 18.92 2.17
C GLY A 212 1.43 17.46 1.79
N ASP A 213 0.22 17.05 1.56
CA ASP A 213 -0.19 15.67 1.29
C ASP A 213 -0.17 15.29 -0.20
N GLY A 214 -0.30 16.26 -1.09
CA GLY A 214 -0.28 16.04 -2.53
C GLY A 214 1.14 15.84 -3.07
N ASN A 215 1.32 14.83 -3.91
CA ASN A 215 2.54 14.71 -4.71
C ASN A 215 2.35 15.55 -5.98
N ILE A 216 3.06 16.67 -6.06
CA ILE A 216 3.01 17.60 -7.20
C ILE A 216 3.97 17.23 -8.34
N THR A 217 4.63 16.06 -8.22
CA THR A 217 5.47 15.53 -9.30
C THR A 217 4.55 14.87 -10.31
N ASP A 218 4.37 15.51 -11.44
CA ASP A 218 3.57 15.04 -12.57
C ASP A 218 4.41 14.39 -13.68
N ASP A 219 5.74 14.40 -13.50
CA ASP A 219 6.70 13.90 -14.48
C ASP A 219 7.28 12.55 -14.07
N ALA A 220 6.84 11.49 -14.77
CA ALA A 220 7.38 10.15 -14.59
C ALA A 220 8.90 10.06 -14.85
N ASP A 221 9.47 10.95 -15.66
CA ASP A 221 10.91 10.96 -15.93
C ASP A 221 11.70 11.43 -14.71
N THR A 222 11.20 12.35 -13.91
CA THR A 222 11.79 12.73 -12.64
C THR A 222 11.89 11.54 -11.69
N ILE A 223 10.82 10.74 -11.60
CA ILE A 223 10.80 9.52 -10.78
C ILE A 223 11.78 8.49 -11.33
N ARG A 224 11.82 8.29 -12.67
CA ARG A 224 12.78 7.37 -13.31
C ARG A 224 14.23 7.80 -13.10
N ASN A 225 14.51 9.09 -13.14
CA ASN A 225 15.86 9.61 -12.90
C ASN A 225 16.31 9.29 -11.47
N LEU A 226 15.47 9.52 -10.46
CA LEU A 226 15.77 9.14 -9.08
C LEU A 226 15.89 7.61 -8.94
N MET A 227 14.96 6.84 -9.51
CA MET A 227 14.99 5.37 -9.51
C MET A 227 16.33 4.82 -10.03
N ASN A 228 16.89 5.45 -11.07
CA ASN A 228 18.16 5.08 -11.67
C ASN A 228 19.36 5.73 -10.97
N MET A 229 19.16 6.51 -9.90
CA MET A 229 20.18 7.28 -9.20
C MET A 229 20.96 8.22 -10.15
N ASN A 230 20.28 8.73 -11.16
CA ASN A 230 20.83 9.70 -12.09
C ASN A 230 20.52 11.11 -11.59
N TYR A 231 21.50 11.75 -10.98
CA TYR A 231 21.39 13.10 -10.40
C TYR A 231 21.86 14.21 -11.35
N ASP A 232 22.30 13.86 -12.56
CA ASP A 232 22.76 14.85 -13.54
C ASP A 232 21.57 15.58 -14.16
N ILE A 233 21.65 16.91 -14.13
CA ILE A 233 20.67 17.78 -14.80
C ILE A 233 20.97 17.72 -16.31
N LYS A 234 20.09 17.11 -17.09
CA LYS A 234 20.11 17.26 -18.55
C LYS A 234 19.70 18.68 -18.89
N ARG A 235 20.67 19.46 -19.43
CA ARG A 235 20.42 20.79 -19.97
C ARG A 235 19.99 20.72 -21.43
#